data_c4cb0fb7c26fbeddfa108cd8ea84712e
#
_entry.id   c4cb0fb7c26fbeddfa108cd8ea84712e
#
_cell.length_a   1.000
_cell.length_b   1.000
_cell.length_c   1.000
_cell.angle_alpha   90.00
_cell.angle_beta   90.00
_cell.angle_gamma   90.00
#
_symmetry.space_group_name_H-M   'P 1'
#
loop_
_entity.id
_entity.type
_entity.pdbx_description
1 polymer ?
#
loop_
_entity_poly.entity_id
_entity_poly.type
_entity_poly.pdbx_seq_one_letter_code
_entity_poly.pdbx_strand_id
1 'polypeptide(L)'
;SRESGEVIASYTLLPKGGELRLNNTKSKSYNVRASLMFNKYLDKDQVHNLSASVIGELSSSRYTGFKITKRGYLPDRGMVFDIIDEKDEKGSPYKAYFNWLRTDEEARGKMSNSLTNQVGLIGTISYMYKDLYILNANCRIDGSNKFGDASNDRLNPIWSVSGRGNLQDVVNKWWVNTLALKMSYGYQGNMSAQDSPELIIQKQGTNKFFNEYYSTVKYYPNPDLKWEKTSTYNVDVEFALFNNKLSGNLSFYYRHTTDAFMSKTVSRISGVNHYTVNKGVLDNSGFECTLNFVPVNTLAGGVNPSGKRKGFIWRLDPNFGSVFNQLVDKLKSKDQVLQDEITYRDFLNG
;
A
#
# COMPACT_ATOMS: atom_id res chain seq x y z
N SER A 1 -17.95 0.03 -71.74
CA SER A 1 -17.40 -0.73 -70.61
C SER A 1 -18.08 -0.32 -69.32
N ARG A 2 -18.97 -1.18 -68.83
CA ARG A 2 -19.57 -1.02 -67.50
C ARG A 2 -18.64 -1.71 -66.51
N GLU A 3 -18.02 -0.93 -65.64
CA GLU A 3 -17.37 -1.47 -64.44
C GLU A 3 -18.46 -1.98 -63.51
N SER A 4 -18.49 -3.27 -63.30
CA SER A 4 -19.26 -3.88 -62.23
C SER A 4 -18.58 -3.53 -60.91
N GLY A 5 -19.17 -2.59 -60.17
CA GLY A 5 -18.77 -2.33 -58.79
C GLY A 5 -19.10 -3.57 -57.92
N GLU A 6 -18.13 -4.39 -57.68
CA GLU A 6 -18.19 -5.44 -56.68
C GLU A 6 -18.37 -4.78 -55.34
N VAL A 7 -19.55 -4.84 -54.78
CA VAL A 7 -19.81 -4.48 -53.37
C VAL A 7 -19.15 -5.57 -52.54
N ILE A 8 -17.95 -5.30 -52.06
CA ILE A 8 -17.30 -6.12 -51.06
C ILE A 8 -18.15 -5.98 -49.78
N ALA A 9 -18.98 -6.99 -49.59
CA ALA A 9 -19.74 -7.09 -48.33
C ALA A 9 -18.73 -7.23 -47.20
N SER A 10 -18.58 -6.18 -46.36
CA SER A 10 -17.77 -6.23 -45.17
C SER A 10 -18.46 -7.17 -44.17
N TYR A 11 -17.96 -8.39 -44.08
CA TYR A 11 -18.43 -9.33 -43.06
C TYR A 11 -17.88 -8.87 -41.70
N THR A 12 -18.78 -8.60 -40.77
CA THR A 12 -18.40 -8.38 -39.40
C THR A 12 -18.01 -9.72 -38.77
N LEU A 13 -16.79 -9.82 -38.26
CA LEU A 13 -16.28 -11.01 -37.58
C LEU A 13 -16.85 -11.18 -36.15
N LEU A 14 -17.78 -10.33 -35.74
CA LEU A 14 -18.42 -10.28 -34.44
C LEU A 14 -19.94 -10.21 -34.59
N PRO A 15 -20.70 -10.71 -33.56
CA PRO A 15 -22.14 -10.54 -33.51
C PRO A 15 -22.55 -9.07 -33.66
N LYS A 16 -23.71 -8.84 -34.29
CA LYS A 16 -24.27 -7.49 -34.38
C LYS A 16 -24.68 -7.01 -32.99
N GLY A 17 -24.31 -5.79 -32.65
CA GLY A 17 -24.64 -5.18 -31.35
C GLY A 17 -23.38 -4.77 -30.55
N GLY A 18 -23.63 -4.39 -29.32
CA GLY A 18 -22.58 -3.97 -28.37
C GLY A 18 -22.00 -5.13 -27.57
N GLU A 19 -21.16 -4.74 -26.62
CA GLU A 19 -20.62 -5.64 -25.60
C GLU A 19 -21.27 -5.33 -24.25
N LEU A 20 -21.87 -6.32 -23.60
CA LEU A 20 -22.39 -6.21 -22.24
C LEU A 20 -21.39 -6.84 -21.27
N ARG A 21 -20.88 -6.06 -20.36
CA ARG A 21 -20.04 -6.51 -19.24
C ARG A 21 -20.82 -6.45 -17.94
N LEU A 22 -21.01 -7.59 -17.32
CA LEU A 22 -21.61 -7.69 -16.01
C LEU A 22 -20.53 -8.04 -15.00
N ASN A 23 -20.38 -7.21 -13.98
CA ASN A 23 -19.49 -7.45 -12.86
C ASN A 23 -20.30 -7.33 -11.57
N ASN A 24 -20.49 -8.45 -10.90
CA ASN A 24 -21.13 -8.50 -9.60
C ASN A 24 -20.07 -8.86 -8.56
N THR A 25 -19.89 -8.02 -7.56
CA THR A 25 -19.00 -8.26 -6.45
C THR A 25 -19.78 -8.15 -5.14
N LYS A 26 -19.75 -9.22 -4.36
CA LYS A 26 -20.33 -9.28 -3.03
C LYS A 26 -19.21 -9.33 -2.00
N SER A 27 -19.19 -8.36 -1.11
CA SER A 27 -18.31 -8.33 0.04
C SER A 27 -19.10 -8.61 1.32
N LYS A 28 -18.56 -9.48 2.17
CA LYS A 28 -19.04 -9.69 3.54
C LYS A 28 -17.84 -9.53 4.44
N SER A 29 -17.94 -8.62 5.40
CA SER A 29 -16.90 -8.40 6.39
C SER A 29 -17.51 -8.24 7.76
N TYR A 30 -16.78 -8.71 8.77
CA TYR A 30 -17.04 -8.40 10.16
C TYR A 30 -15.73 -8.09 10.88
N ASN A 31 -15.84 -7.25 11.89
CA ASN A 31 -14.75 -6.91 12.78
C ASN A 31 -15.29 -6.96 14.21
N VAL A 32 -14.58 -7.66 15.07
CA VAL A 32 -14.85 -7.73 16.49
C VAL A 32 -13.64 -7.18 17.22
N ARG A 33 -13.86 -6.18 18.07
CA ARG A 33 -12.80 -5.53 18.84
C ARG A 33 -13.20 -5.50 20.31
N ALA A 34 -12.28 -5.94 21.16
CA ALA A 34 -12.38 -5.84 22.60
C ALA A 34 -11.21 -5.02 23.14
N SER A 35 -11.47 -4.12 24.07
CA SER A 35 -10.41 -3.28 24.66
C SER A 35 -10.54 -3.21 26.18
N LEU A 36 -9.39 -3.30 26.85
CA LEU A 36 -9.22 -3.00 28.25
C LEU A 36 -8.36 -1.74 28.37
N MET A 37 -8.83 -0.77 29.13
CA MET A 37 -8.14 0.49 29.33
C MET A 37 -7.92 0.74 30.81
N PHE A 38 -6.74 1.20 31.15
CA PHE A 38 -6.34 1.60 32.48
C PHE A 38 -5.79 3.03 32.42
N ASN A 39 -6.25 3.88 33.32
CA ASN A 39 -5.73 5.23 33.48
C ASN A 39 -5.74 5.59 34.95
N LYS A 40 -4.59 5.98 35.49
CA LYS A 40 -4.46 6.32 36.90
C LYS A 40 -3.35 7.33 37.12
N TYR A 41 -3.61 8.31 38.00
CA TYR A 41 -2.56 9.08 38.64
C TYR A 41 -1.94 8.22 39.75
N LEU A 42 -0.62 8.12 39.72
CA LEU A 42 0.14 7.28 40.66
C LEU A 42 0.37 7.96 42.02
N ASP A 43 0.23 9.28 42.04
CA ASP A 43 0.47 10.14 43.20
C ASP A 43 -0.74 11.03 43.50
N LYS A 44 -0.79 11.57 44.73
CA LYS A 44 -1.88 12.48 45.17
C LYS A 44 -1.82 13.85 44.52
N ASP A 45 -0.63 14.29 44.15
CA ASP A 45 -0.39 15.59 43.53
C ASP A 45 -0.63 15.59 42.02
N GLN A 46 -1.09 14.45 41.46
CA GLN A 46 -1.41 14.25 40.04
C GLN A 46 -0.26 14.59 39.08
N VAL A 47 0.96 14.39 39.56
CA VAL A 47 2.20 14.68 38.80
C VAL A 47 2.54 13.53 37.85
N HIS A 48 2.22 12.31 38.24
CA HIS A 48 2.51 11.07 37.50
C HIS A 48 1.23 10.42 37.00
N ASN A 49 1.00 10.44 35.70
CA ASN A 49 -0.10 9.75 35.07
C ASN A 49 0.38 8.54 34.28
N LEU A 50 -0.25 7.40 34.49
CA LEU A 50 -0.01 6.16 33.72
C LEU A 50 -1.31 5.74 33.05
N SER A 51 -1.24 5.63 31.71
CA SER A 51 -2.30 5.07 30.90
C SER A 51 -1.81 3.81 30.19
N ALA A 52 -2.60 2.76 30.17
CA ALA A 52 -2.29 1.54 29.47
C ALA A 52 -3.56 1.00 28.78
N SER A 53 -3.39 0.37 27.63
CA SER A 53 -4.48 -0.33 26.99
C SER A 53 -4.02 -1.62 26.32
N VAL A 54 -4.91 -2.62 26.32
CA VAL A 54 -4.76 -3.85 25.56
C VAL A 54 -6.00 -4.03 24.73
N ILE A 55 -5.82 -4.27 23.43
CA ILE A 55 -6.89 -4.36 22.44
C ILE A 55 -6.71 -5.63 21.64
N GLY A 56 -7.74 -6.47 21.61
CA GLY A 56 -7.82 -7.63 20.74
C GLY A 56 -8.75 -7.36 19.56
N GLU A 57 -8.33 -7.71 18.35
CA GLU A 57 -9.10 -7.55 17.13
C GLU A 57 -9.20 -8.86 16.37
N LEU A 58 -10.41 -9.18 15.88
CA LEU A 58 -10.67 -10.28 14.97
C LEU A 58 -11.40 -9.71 13.76
N SER A 59 -10.88 -9.94 12.58
CA SER A 59 -11.56 -9.52 11.35
C SER A 59 -11.62 -10.64 10.33
N SER A 60 -12.70 -10.67 9.57
CA SER A 60 -12.87 -11.56 8.44
C SER A 60 -13.50 -10.79 7.30
N SER A 61 -12.96 -10.96 6.11
CA SER A 61 -13.47 -10.35 4.90
C SER A 61 -13.49 -11.37 3.78
N ARG A 62 -14.67 -11.59 3.23
CA ARG A 62 -14.88 -12.49 2.08
C ARG A 62 -15.39 -11.70 0.90
N TYR A 63 -14.66 -11.78 -0.21
CA TYR A 63 -15.05 -11.25 -1.49
C TYR A 63 -15.41 -12.39 -2.42
N THR A 64 -16.63 -12.36 -2.96
CA THR A 64 -17.07 -13.24 -4.03
C THR A 64 -17.45 -12.40 -5.23
N GLY A 65 -16.91 -12.74 -6.39
CA GLY A 65 -17.15 -12.00 -7.62
C GLY A 65 -17.57 -12.92 -8.74
N PHE A 66 -18.40 -12.38 -9.62
CA PHE A 66 -18.76 -12.99 -10.89
C PHE A 66 -18.66 -11.94 -11.99
N LYS A 67 -17.84 -12.21 -12.98
CA LYS A 67 -17.72 -11.38 -14.18
C LYS A 67 -18.08 -12.16 -15.40
N ILE A 68 -18.86 -11.56 -16.29
CA ILE A 68 -19.17 -12.14 -17.59
C ILE A 68 -19.20 -11.02 -18.63
N THR A 69 -18.64 -11.29 -19.79
CA THR A 69 -18.66 -10.43 -20.96
C THR A 69 -19.42 -11.15 -22.07
N LYS A 70 -20.46 -10.53 -22.58
CA LYS A 70 -21.27 -11.04 -23.72
C LYS A 70 -21.26 -10.03 -24.85
N ARG A 71 -21.04 -10.51 -26.06
CA ARG A 71 -21.08 -9.68 -27.29
C ARG A 71 -22.38 -9.92 -28.04
N GLY A 72 -22.77 -8.98 -28.89
CA GLY A 72 -24.03 -9.01 -29.62
C GLY A 72 -25.20 -8.45 -28.82
N TYR A 73 -24.96 -7.61 -27.82
CA TYR A 73 -26.03 -7.02 -27.01
C TYR A 73 -26.74 -5.89 -27.73
N LEU A 74 -28.07 -5.97 -27.78
CA LEU A 74 -28.97 -5.05 -28.48
C LEU A 74 -29.90 -4.36 -27.47
N PRO A 75 -29.46 -3.26 -26.83
CA PRO A 75 -30.26 -2.59 -25.81
C PRO A 75 -31.58 -2.02 -26.37
N ASP A 76 -31.51 -1.46 -27.56
CA ASP A 76 -32.67 -0.82 -28.22
C ASP A 76 -33.70 -1.82 -28.79
N ARG A 77 -33.39 -3.10 -28.74
CA ARG A 77 -34.25 -4.18 -29.24
C ARG A 77 -34.75 -5.12 -28.13
N GLY A 78 -35.03 -4.55 -26.97
CA GLY A 78 -35.55 -5.32 -25.85
C GLY A 78 -34.47 -5.99 -24.99
N MET A 79 -33.25 -5.47 -24.99
CA MET A 79 -32.14 -5.96 -24.17
C MET A 79 -31.78 -7.43 -24.45
N VAL A 80 -31.85 -7.83 -25.72
CA VAL A 80 -31.54 -9.18 -26.18
C VAL A 80 -30.14 -9.28 -26.76
N PHE A 81 -29.69 -10.49 -26.99
CA PHE A 81 -28.43 -10.76 -27.69
C PHE A 81 -28.72 -11.25 -29.12
N ASP A 82 -27.83 -10.88 -30.04
CA ASP A 82 -27.83 -11.41 -31.39
C ASP A 82 -27.60 -12.93 -31.35
N ILE A 83 -28.42 -13.66 -32.13
CA ILE A 83 -28.38 -15.12 -32.17
C ILE A 83 -27.45 -15.52 -33.32
N ILE A 84 -26.35 -16.19 -32.95
CA ILE A 84 -25.42 -16.80 -33.92
C ILE A 84 -25.58 -18.30 -33.81
N ASP A 85 -25.86 -18.96 -34.94
CA ASP A 85 -25.99 -20.42 -34.98
C ASP A 85 -24.62 -21.08 -34.85
N GLU A 86 -24.45 -21.89 -33.79
CA GLU A 86 -23.20 -22.62 -33.50
C GLU A 86 -22.88 -23.69 -34.57
N LYS A 87 -23.85 -24.10 -35.38
CA LYS A 87 -23.65 -25.08 -36.43
C LYS A 87 -22.75 -24.59 -37.56
N ASP A 88 -22.55 -23.30 -37.68
CA ASP A 88 -21.73 -22.68 -38.73
C ASP A 88 -20.22 -22.62 -38.39
N GLU A 89 -19.74 -23.40 -37.45
CA GLU A 89 -18.36 -23.34 -36.94
C GLU A 89 -17.27 -23.60 -38.01
N LYS A 90 -17.54 -24.44 -38.97
CA LYS A 90 -16.59 -24.84 -40.04
C LYS A 90 -16.75 -24.04 -41.34
N GLY A 91 -16.63 -22.77 -41.28
CA GLY A 91 -16.74 -21.88 -42.43
C GLY A 91 -17.37 -20.54 -42.08
N SER A 92 -17.83 -20.44 -40.88
CA SER A 92 -18.46 -19.24 -40.34
C SER A 92 -17.49 -18.06 -40.30
N PRO A 93 -17.93 -16.88 -40.73
CA PRO A 93 -17.17 -15.65 -40.53
C PRO A 93 -16.90 -15.35 -39.02
N TYR A 94 -17.68 -15.99 -38.13
CA TYR A 94 -17.59 -15.83 -36.68
C TYR A 94 -16.56 -16.73 -35.97
N LYS A 95 -15.69 -17.41 -36.69
CA LYS A 95 -14.68 -18.33 -36.11
C LYS A 95 -13.85 -17.67 -34.98
N ALA A 96 -13.48 -16.39 -35.15
CA ALA A 96 -12.76 -15.65 -34.14
C ALA A 96 -13.59 -15.42 -32.86
N TYR A 97 -14.89 -15.16 -33.00
CA TYR A 97 -15.83 -15.02 -31.91
C TYR A 97 -16.00 -16.32 -31.12
N PHE A 98 -16.20 -17.46 -31.82
CA PHE A 98 -16.29 -18.76 -31.14
C PHE A 98 -14.98 -19.13 -30.43
N ASN A 99 -13.85 -18.83 -31.03
CA ASN A 99 -12.59 -19.05 -30.38
C ASN A 99 -12.45 -18.18 -29.09
N TRP A 100 -12.88 -16.92 -29.15
CA TRP A 100 -12.92 -16.04 -27.97
C TRP A 100 -13.86 -16.61 -26.90
N LEU A 101 -15.05 -17.08 -27.22
CA LEU A 101 -15.96 -17.72 -26.27
C LEU A 101 -15.33 -18.92 -25.55
N ARG A 102 -14.45 -19.66 -26.24
CA ARG A 102 -13.79 -20.84 -25.68
C ARG A 102 -12.55 -20.49 -24.84
N THR A 103 -11.81 -19.46 -25.20
CA THR A 103 -10.51 -19.18 -24.63
C THR A 103 -10.55 -18.11 -23.55
N ASP A 104 -11.48 -17.16 -23.66
CA ASP A 104 -11.59 -16.04 -22.71
C ASP A 104 -12.37 -16.45 -21.45
N GLU A 105 -11.76 -16.19 -20.28
CA GLU A 105 -12.37 -16.52 -19.00
C GLU A 105 -13.63 -15.69 -18.71
N GLU A 106 -13.63 -14.41 -19.09
CA GLU A 106 -14.79 -13.54 -18.86
C GLU A 106 -15.96 -13.89 -19.78
N ALA A 107 -15.69 -14.36 -21.01
CA ALA A 107 -16.72 -14.84 -21.92
C ALA A 107 -17.46 -16.05 -21.36
N ARG A 108 -16.77 -16.93 -20.66
CA ARG A 108 -17.31 -18.13 -20.01
C ARG A 108 -17.94 -17.87 -18.65
N GLY A 109 -17.63 -16.73 -18.06
CA GLY A 109 -17.97 -16.38 -16.69
C GLY A 109 -16.83 -16.68 -15.71
N LYS A 110 -16.18 -15.62 -15.25
CA LYS A 110 -15.09 -15.70 -14.29
C LYS A 110 -15.63 -15.53 -12.88
N MET A 111 -15.37 -16.53 -12.05
CA MET A 111 -15.67 -16.47 -10.62
C MET A 111 -14.42 -16.15 -9.83
N SER A 112 -14.57 -15.36 -8.79
CA SER A 112 -13.52 -15.08 -7.80
C SER A 112 -14.06 -15.29 -6.40
N ASN A 113 -13.24 -15.85 -5.52
CA ASN A 113 -13.53 -16.01 -4.10
C ASN A 113 -12.23 -15.77 -3.34
N SER A 114 -12.23 -14.79 -2.44
CA SER A 114 -11.10 -14.47 -1.59
C SER A 114 -11.58 -14.33 -0.16
N LEU A 115 -10.97 -15.07 0.74
CA LEU A 115 -11.21 -15.01 2.19
C LEU A 115 -9.93 -14.50 2.87
N THR A 116 -10.09 -13.46 3.67
CA THR A 116 -9.01 -12.93 4.52
C THR A 116 -9.49 -12.92 5.95
N ASN A 117 -8.82 -13.67 6.81
CA ASN A 117 -9.02 -13.66 8.25
C ASN A 117 -7.78 -13.03 8.89
N GLN A 118 -8.00 -12.17 9.86
CA GLN A 118 -6.92 -11.50 10.59
C GLN A 118 -7.22 -11.51 12.07
N VAL A 119 -6.18 -11.66 12.86
CA VAL A 119 -6.19 -11.49 14.30
C VAL A 119 -5.10 -10.50 14.69
N GLY A 120 -5.42 -9.56 15.56
CA GLY A 120 -4.47 -8.56 16.05
C GLY A 120 -4.53 -8.42 17.56
N LEU A 121 -3.38 -8.24 18.17
CA LEU A 121 -3.25 -7.86 19.57
C LEU A 121 -2.43 -6.57 19.64
N ILE A 122 -2.97 -5.55 20.29
CA ILE A 122 -2.35 -4.22 20.41
C ILE A 122 -2.19 -3.92 21.90
N GLY A 123 -0.98 -3.52 22.28
CA GLY A 123 -0.68 -3.00 23.61
C GLY A 123 -0.16 -1.57 23.51
N THR A 124 -0.65 -0.67 24.35
CA THR A 124 -0.14 0.70 24.45
C THR A 124 0.11 1.06 25.91
N ILE A 125 1.19 1.78 26.16
CA ILE A 125 1.52 2.35 27.46
C ILE A 125 1.92 3.80 27.23
N SER A 126 1.35 4.71 28.01
CA SER A 126 1.70 6.12 28.04
C SER A 126 1.95 6.56 29.47
N TYR A 127 3.11 7.14 29.69
CA TYR A 127 3.48 7.73 30.98
C TYR A 127 3.71 9.23 30.80
N MET A 128 3.10 10.02 31.66
CA MET A 128 3.17 11.47 31.64
C MET A 128 3.65 11.98 32.98
N TYR A 129 4.62 12.88 32.95
CA TYR A 129 5.19 13.52 34.12
C TYR A 129 5.01 15.05 34.04
N LYS A 130 4.32 15.62 35.05
CA LYS A 130 4.04 17.05 35.19
C LYS A 130 3.41 17.70 33.93
N ASP A 131 2.68 16.95 33.11
CA ASP A 131 2.17 17.38 31.82
C ASP A 131 3.24 17.94 30.85
N LEU A 132 4.52 17.82 31.23
CA LEU A 132 5.66 18.35 30.47
C LEU A 132 6.36 17.26 29.67
N TYR A 133 6.46 16.05 30.23
CA TYR A 133 7.18 14.95 29.60
C TYR A 133 6.23 13.79 29.40
N ILE A 134 6.16 13.29 28.18
CA ILE A 134 5.32 12.18 27.80
C ILE A 134 6.18 11.11 27.14
N LEU A 135 6.06 9.88 27.61
CA LEU A 135 6.69 8.71 27.02
C LEU A 135 5.61 7.72 26.61
N ASN A 136 5.63 7.28 25.35
CA ASN A 136 4.69 6.30 24.84
C ASN A 136 5.43 5.08 24.30
N ALA A 137 4.86 3.90 24.52
CA ALA A 137 5.29 2.66 23.91
C ALA A 137 4.06 1.93 23.34
N ASN A 138 4.17 1.46 22.12
CA ASN A 138 3.13 0.74 21.43
C ASN A 138 3.70 -0.55 20.86
N CYS A 139 2.93 -1.62 20.91
CA CYS A 139 3.27 -2.90 20.30
C CYS A 139 2.02 -3.48 19.66
N ARG A 140 2.15 -4.03 18.45
CA ARG A 140 1.09 -4.71 17.72
C ARG A 140 1.63 -6.02 17.16
N ILE A 141 0.86 -7.07 17.30
CA ILE A 141 1.15 -8.38 16.73
C ILE A 141 -0.04 -8.76 15.88
N ASP A 142 0.20 -9.02 14.59
CA ASP A 142 -0.84 -9.41 13.63
C ASP A 142 -0.60 -10.80 13.08
N GLY A 143 -1.68 -11.56 12.93
CA GLY A 143 -1.71 -12.83 12.23
C GLY A 143 -2.75 -12.81 11.12
N SER A 144 -2.50 -13.50 10.02
CA SER A 144 -3.43 -13.61 8.89
C SER A 144 -3.31 -14.98 8.21
N ASN A 145 -4.45 -15.47 7.67
CA ASN A 145 -4.46 -16.67 6.84
C ASN A 145 -3.80 -16.47 5.45
N LYS A 146 -3.39 -15.25 5.14
CA LYS A 146 -2.63 -14.95 3.91
C LYS A 146 -1.13 -15.17 4.07
N PHE A 147 -0.66 -15.38 5.29
CA PHE A 147 0.73 -15.72 5.54
C PHE A 147 0.93 -17.21 5.31
N GLY A 148 2.01 -17.57 4.63
CA GLY A 148 2.29 -18.96 4.28
C GLY A 148 2.59 -19.85 5.47
N ASP A 149 2.33 -21.14 5.31
CA ASP A 149 2.48 -22.14 6.37
C ASP A 149 3.94 -22.39 6.78
N ALA A 150 4.88 -22.16 5.89
CA ALA A 150 6.30 -22.42 6.10
C ALA A 150 7.07 -21.24 6.74
N SER A 151 6.46 -20.05 6.82
CA SER A 151 7.16 -18.88 7.36
C SER A 151 7.03 -18.86 8.89
N ASN A 152 8.18 -18.93 9.58
CA ASN A 152 8.26 -18.68 11.03
C ASN A 152 7.87 -17.25 11.40
N ASP A 153 7.71 -16.38 10.41
CA ASP A 153 7.41 -14.96 10.54
C ASP A 153 5.90 -14.65 10.40
N ARG A 154 5.02 -15.61 10.74
CA ARG A 154 3.54 -15.39 10.73
C ARG A 154 3.10 -14.27 11.64
N LEU A 155 3.84 -14.07 12.72
CA LEU A 155 3.59 -13.04 13.73
C LEU A 155 4.80 -12.11 13.77
N ASN A 156 4.70 -10.97 13.10
CA ASN A 156 5.74 -9.96 13.18
C ASN A 156 5.30 -8.84 14.12
N PRO A 157 5.94 -8.67 15.28
CA PRO A 157 5.62 -7.58 16.17
C PRO A 157 6.06 -6.26 15.57
N ILE A 158 5.12 -5.34 15.46
CA ILE A 158 5.34 -3.95 15.10
C ILE A 158 5.37 -3.17 16.41
N TRP A 159 6.38 -2.35 16.63
CA TRP A 159 6.46 -1.59 17.87
C TRP A 159 7.06 -0.22 17.67
N SER A 160 6.72 0.69 18.54
CA SER A 160 7.29 2.03 18.54
C SER A 160 7.40 2.57 19.96
N VAL A 161 8.42 3.38 20.18
CA VAL A 161 8.61 4.17 21.39
C VAL A 161 8.72 5.63 20.96
N SER A 162 8.04 6.52 21.67
CA SER A 162 8.12 7.96 21.42
C SER A 162 8.16 8.75 22.71
N GLY A 163 8.91 9.84 22.68
CA GLY A 163 9.00 10.79 23.77
C GLY A 163 8.67 12.20 23.30
N ARG A 164 8.01 12.97 24.15
CA ARG A 164 7.80 14.42 24.01
C ARG A 164 8.25 15.12 25.28
N GLY A 165 9.07 16.14 25.11
CA GLY A 165 9.43 17.04 26.20
C GLY A 165 9.06 18.48 25.84
N ASN A 166 8.26 19.12 26.69
CA ASN A 166 7.97 20.55 26.62
C ASN A 166 9.09 21.30 27.33
N LEU A 167 9.91 22.02 26.59
CA LEU A 167 11.15 22.61 27.07
C LEU A 167 11.06 24.13 27.33
N GLN A 168 9.89 24.75 27.11
CA GLN A 168 9.70 26.17 27.28
C GLN A 168 10.06 26.64 28.71
N ASP A 169 9.71 25.88 29.74
CA ASP A 169 9.99 26.22 31.15
C ASP A 169 11.45 26.01 31.50
N VAL A 170 12.14 25.09 30.83
CA VAL A 170 13.57 24.86 31.01
C VAL A 170 14.39 26.01 30.42
N VAL A 171 14.01 26.44 29.21
CA VAL A 171 14.66 27.56 28.50
C VAL A 171 14.35 28.90 29.20
N ASN A 172 13.13 29.04 29.73
CA ASN A 172 12.62 30.17 30.51
C ASN A 172 13.05 31.55 29.97
N LYS A 173 12.82 31.79 28.69
CA LYS A 173 13.09 33.07 28.04
C LYS A 173 11.78 33.73 27.64
N TRP A 174 11.69 35.06 27.85
CA TRP A 174 10.49 35.85 27.57
C TRP A 174 9.99 35.76 26.11
N TRP A 175 10.87 35.45 25.17
CA TRP A 175 10.58 35.34 23.76
C TRP A 175 10.17 33.91 23.31
N VAL A 176 10.27 32.92 24.21
CA VAL A 176 9.88 31.53 23.94
C VAL A 176 8.50 31.28 24.55
N ASN A 177 7.50 31.07 23.70
CA ASN A 177 6.14 30.73 24.11
C ASN A 177 5.91 29.23 24.15
N THR A 178 6.43 28.53 23.18
CA THR A 178 6.37 27.07 23.11
C THR A 178 7.70 26.55 22.55
N LEU A 179 8.23 25.54 23.18
CA LEU A 179 9.34 24.75 22.65
C LEU A 179 9.13 23.30 23.07
N ALA A 180 8.92 22.42 22.12
CA ALA A 180 8.78 21.00 22.38
C ALA A 180 9.68 20.19 21.44
N LEU A 181 10.37 19.22 22.02
CA LEU A 181 11.14 18.22 21.30
C LEU A 181 10.35 16.91 21.33
N LYS A 182 10.15 16.32 20.15
CA LYS A 182 9.53 15.00 19.98
C LYS A 182 10.53 14.08 19.31
N MET A 183 10.65 12.88 19.81
CA MET A 183 11.49 11.85 19.22
C MET A 183 10.69 10.55 19.17
N SER A 184 10.82 9.81 18.09
CA SER A 184 10.24 8.48 17.99
C SER A 184 11.16 7.52 17.26
N TYR A 185 11.13 6.29 17.71
CA TYR A 185 11.73 5.16 17.05
C TYR A 185 10.69 4.05 16.92
N GLY A 186 10.56 3.52 15.74
CA GLY A 186 9.61 2.46 15.46
C GLY A 186 10.16 1.42 14.50
N TYR A 187 9.66 0.20 14.66
CA TYR A 187 9.94 -0.93 13.80
C TYR A 187 8.63 -1.46 13.25
N GLN A 188 8.55 -1.62 11.93
CA GLN A 188 7.38 -2.16 11.25
C GLN A 188 7.78 -3.20 10.21
N GLY A 189 6.93 -4.21 10.08
CA GLY A 189 7.00 -5.16 8.99
C GLY A 189 5.95 -4.86 7.92
N ASN A 190 6.27 -5.17 6.68
CA ASN A 190 5.34 -5.13 5.57
C ASN A 190 5.42 -6.43 4.78
N MET A 191 4.28 -6.94 4.31
CA MET A 191 4.20 -8.15 3.50
C MET A 191 3.54 -7.84 2.16
N SER A 192 4.11 -8.38 1.09
CA SER A 192 3.52 -8.22 -0.24
C SER A 192 2.20 -8.98 -0.32
N ALA A 193 1.15 -8.27 -0.73
CA ALA A 193 -0.17 -8.88 -0.96
C ALA A 193 -0.23 -9.68 -2.27
N GLN A 194 0.76 -9.55 -3.14
CA GLN A 194 0.80 -10.15 -4.47
C GLN A 194 1.63 -11.43 -4.53
N ASP A 195 2.55 -11.59 -3.59
CA ASP A 195 3.42 -12.76 -3.54
C ASP A 195 2.83 -13.81 -2.60
N SER A 196 2.86 -15.05 -3.04
CA SER A 196 2.39 -16.18 -2.26
C SER A 196 3.58 -17.08 -1.92
N PRO A 197 3.70 -17.54 -0.67
CA PRO A 197 4.66 -18.58 -0.34
C PRO A 197 4.31 -19.93 -0.96
N GLU A 198 3.08 -20.07 -1.49
CA GLU A 198 2.56 -21.30 -2.06
C GLU A 198 2.72 -21.34 -3.58
N LEU A 199 2.80 -22.56 -4.12
CA LEU A 199 2.75 -22.80 -5.56
C LEU A 199 1.36 -22.41 -6.11
N ILE A 200 1.33 -21.42 -7.00
CA ILE A 200 0.11 -21.06 -7.71
C ILE A 200 0.18 -21.59 -9.15
N ILE A 201 -0.73 -22.47 -9.47
CA ILE A 201 -0.90 -22.99 -10.82
C ILE A 201 -2.10 -22.35 -11.51
N GLN A 202 -1.97 -22.13 -12.81
CA GLN A 202 -3.04 -21.64 -13.66
C GLN A 202 -3.46 -22.72 -14.64
N LYS A 203 -4.72 -23.11 -14.60
CA LYS A 203 -5.30 -24.02 -15.57
C LYS A 203 -5.20 -23.42 -16.98
N GLN A 204 -4.65 -24.17 -17.89
CA GLN A 204 -4.61 -23.88 -19.31
C GLN A 204 -5.70 -24.68 -20.04
N GLY A 205 -5.71 -24.61 -21.34
CA GLY A 205 -6.61 -25.41 -22.17
C GLY A 205 -6.29 -26.90 -22.17
N THR A 206 -6.82 -27.62 -23.13
CA THR A 206 -6.55 -29.04 -23.35
C THR A 206 -5.31 -29.21 -24.23
N ASN A 207 -4.38 -30.06 -23.83
CA ASN A 207 -3.27 -30.45 -24.66
C ASN A 207 -3.81 -31.25 -25.87
N LYS A 208 -3.49 -30.78 -27.07
CA LYS A 208 -4.00 -31.38 -28.30
C LYS A 208 -3.51 -32.79 -28.57
N PHE A 209 -2.38 -33.19 -28.01
CA PHE A 209 -1.80 -34.52 -28.22
C PHE A 209 -2.36 -35.55 -27.25
N PHE A 210 -2.60 -35.17 -26.00
CA PHE A 210 -3.03 -36.09 -24.94
C PHE A 210 -4.51 -35.94 -24.59
N ASN A 211 -5.19 -34.92 -25.15
CA ASN A 211 -6.59 -34.58 -24.86
C ASN A 211 -6.87 -34.37 -23.34
N GLU A 212 -5.85 -33.97 -22.62
CA GLU A 212 -5.89 -33.74 -21.17
C GLU A 212 -5.75 -32.25 -20.84
N TYR A 213 -6.37 -31.80 -19.75
CA TYR A 213 -6.15 -30.48 -19.22
C TYR A 213 -4.73 -30.37 -18.64
N TYR A 214 -4.06 -29.28 -18.95
CA TYR A 214 -2.77 -28.98 -18.34
C TYR A 214 -2.81 -27.66 -17.59
N SER A 215 -1.91 -27.52 -16.65
CA SER A 215 -1.73 -26.30 -15.88
C SER A 215 -0.29 -25.83 -16.01
N THR A 216 -0.10 -24.51 -16.01
CA THR A 216 1.21 -23.89 -15.94
C THR A 216 1.41 -23.29 -14.56
N VAL A 217 2.64 -23.27 -14.11
CA VAL A 217 3.00 -22.58 -12.87
C VAL A 217 2.90 -21.07 -13.13
N LYS A 218 2.08 -20.39 -12.35
CA LYS A 218 1.92 -18.93 -12.39
C LYS A 218 2.91 -18.26 -11.45
N TYR A 219 3.01 -18.77 -10.22
CA TYR A 219 3.97 -18.33 -9.21
C TYR A 219 4.60 -19.55 -8.56
N TYR A 220 5.92 -19.55 -8.48
CA TYR A 220 6.66 -20.58 -7.74
C TYR A 220 6.59 -20.30 -6.25
N PRO A 221 6.56 -21.33 -5.41
CA PRO A 221 6.59 -21.15 -3.97
C PRO A 221 7.91 -20.50 -3.56
N ASN A 222 7.84 -19.54 -2.67
CA ASN A 222 9.00 -19.01 -1.98
C ASN A 222 8.83 -19.20 -0.48
N PRO A 223 9.25 -20.34 0.07
CA PRO A 223 9.16 -20.61 1.51
C PRO A 223 10.03 -19.67 2.35
N ASP A 224 11.05 -19.06 1.72
CA ASP A 224 11.96 -18.10 2.37
C ASP A 224 11.42 -16.65 2.33
N LEU A 225 10.22 -16.44 1.81
CA LEU A 225 9.61 -15.13 1.75
C LEU A 225 9.32 -14.62 3.18
N LYS A 226 9.94 -13.49 3.51
CA LYS A 226 9.85 -12.84 4.82
C LYS A 226 9.17 -11.48 4.71
N TRP A 227 8.87 -10.91 5.87
CA TRP A 227 8.45 -9.52 5.94
C TRP A 227 9.60 -8.57 5.61
N GLU A 228 9.31 -7.52 4.86
CA GLU A 228 10.18 -6.35 4.81
C GLU A 228 10.24 -5.73 6.21
N LYS A 229 11.40 -5.31 6.63
CA LYS A 229 11.64 -4.75 7.97
C LYS A 229 12.05 -3.30 7.83
N THR A 230 11.25 -2.39 8.36
CA THR A 230 11.53 -0.95 8.31
C THR A 230 11.70 -0.40 9.71
N SER A 231 12.88 0.12 9.99
CA SER A 231 13.17 0.93 11.18
C SER A 231 13.00 2.40 10.82
N THR A 232 12.24 3.14 11.62
CA THR A 232 11.97 4.56 11.38
C THR A 232 12.38 5.38 12.60
N TYR A 233 13.19 6.41 12.38
CA TYR A 233 13.58 7.42 13.37
C TYR A 233 12.95 8.74 12.96
N ASN A 234 12.29 9.41 13.90
CA ASN A 234 11.77 10.75 13.68
C ASN A 234 12.23 11.66 14.82
N VAL A 235 12.59 12.89 14.47
CA VAL A 235 12.91 13.97 15.40
C VAL A 235 12.16 15.22 14.94
N ASP A 236 11.34 15.77 15.82
CA ASP A 236 10.55 16.96 15.54
C ASP A 236 10.79 18.01 16.61
N VAL A 237 10.96 19.25 16.18
CA VAL A 237 11.03 20.42 17.04
C VAL A 237 9.86 21.34 16.73
N GLU A 238 8.99 21.52 17.69
CA GLU A 238 7.85 22.43 17.61
C GLU A 238 8.17 23.70 18.43
N PHE A 239 8.01 24.87 17.85
CA PHE A 239 8.31 26.11 18.51
C PHE A 239 7.29 27.21 18.22
N ALA A 240 7.13 28.10 19.19
CA ALA A 240 6.41 29.36 19.04
C ALA A 240 7.18 30.45 19.81
N LEU A 241 7.49 31.53 19.12
CA LEU A 241 8.38 32.58 19.59
C LEU A 241 7.74 33.95 19.44
N PHE A 242 8.23 34.92 20.24
CA PHE A 242 7.85 36.33 20.15
C PHE A 242 6.33 36.58 20.22
N ASN A 243 5.69 36.04 21.26
CA ASN A 243 4.23 36.07 21.42
C ASN A 243 3.48 35.46 20.22
N ASN A 244 3.94 34.29 19.76
CA ASN A 244 3.39 33.54 18.63
C ASN A 244 3.47 34.27 17.28
N LYS A 245 4.35 35.27 17.14
CA LYS A 245 4.58 35.92 15.84
C LYS A 245 5.33 35.03 14.87
N LEU A 246 6.18 34.17 15.39
CA LEU A 246 6.88 33.14 14.63
C LEU A 246 6.62 31.79 15.30
N SER A 247 6.00 30.87 14.59
CA SER A 247 5.81 29.50 15.03
C SER A 247 6.11 28.53 13.91
N GLY A 248 6.39 27.30 14.25
CA GLY A 248 6.69 26.32 13.23
C GLY A 248 7.02 24.94 13.78
N ASN A 249 7.27 24.05 12.87
CA ASN A 249 7.73 22.70 13.12
C ASN A 249 8.90 22.36 12.19
N LEU A 250 9.94 21.79 12.75
CA LEU A 250 11.06 21.23 12.02
C LEU A 250 11.03 19.73 12.25
N SER A 251 10.89 18.96 11.18
CA SER A 251 10.82 17.51 11.23
C SER A 251 11.95 16.89 10.42
N PHE A 252 12.59 15.90 10.99
CA PHE A 252 13.57 15.07 10.33
C PHE A 252 13.17 13.60 10.51
N TYR A 253 13.22 12.81 9.44
CA TYR A 253 13.05 11.38 9.52
C TYR A 253 14.13 10.62 8.76
N TYR A 254 14.39 9.42 9.26
CA TYR A 254 15.23 8.43 8.60
C TYR A 254 14.58 7.06 8.67
N ARG A 255 14.43 6.40 7.52
CA ARG A 255 13.88 5.05 7.38
C ARG A 255 14.92 4.14 6.77
N HIS A 256 15.19 3.05 7.44
CA HIS A 256 16.05 1.98 6.97
C HIS A 256 15.21 0.72 6.77
N THR A 257 15.04 0.31 5.52
CA THR A 257 14.29 -0.89 5.16
C THR A 257 15.25 -1.98 4.73
N THR A 258 15.18 -3.11 5.40
CA THR A 258 15.91 -4.34 5.08
C THR A 258 14.93 -5.42 4.61
N ASP A 259 15.45 -6.47 4.00
CA ASP A 259 14.65 -7.55 3.43
C ASP A 259 13.58 -7.07 2.43
N ALA A 260 13.81 -5.92 1.75
CA ALA A 260 12.87 -5.38 0.78
C ALA A 260 12.65 -6.35 -0.39
N PHE A 261 11.40 -6.41 -0.87
CA PHE A 261 11.02 -7.26 -1.97
C PHE A 261 11.71 -6.82 -3.26
N MET A 262 12.40 -7.74 -3.89
CA MET A 262 13.05 -7.53 -5.18
C MET A 262 12.70 -8.66 -6.14
N SER A 263 12.50 -8.30 -7.39
CA SER A 263 12.32 -9.27 -8.46
C SER A 263 13.69 -9.76 -8.95
N LYS A 264 13.98 -11.03 -8.73
CA LYS A 264 15.18 -11.69 -9.25
C LYS A 264 14.85 -12.36 -10.59
N THR A 265 15.58 -12.02 -11.62
CA THR A 265 15.51 -12.72 -12.90
C THR A 265 16.15 -14.11 -12.76
N VAL A 266 15.46 -15.13 -13.20
CA VAL A 266 15.94 -16.52 -13.17
C VAL A 266 15.98 -17.09 -14.57
N SER A 267 16.73 -18.20 -14.74
CA SER A 267 16.81 -18.88 -16.04
C SER A 267 15.43 -19.37 -16.48
N ARG A 268 15.10 -19.18 -17.74
CA ARG A 268 13.86 -19.69 -18.36
C ARG A 268 13.73 -21.22 -18.29
N ILE A 269 14.81 -21.93 -18.07
CA ILE A 269 14.81 -23.39 -17.84
C ILE A 269 13.97 -23.74 -16.60
N SER A 270 13.88 -22.83 -15.63
CA SER A 270 13.07 -22.99 -14.42
C SER A 270 11.56 -22.80 -14.65
N GLY A 271 11.14 -22.44 -15.87
CA GLY A 271 9.73 -22.24 -16.22
C GLY A 271 9.16 -20.86 -15.84
N VAL A 272 9.91 -20.00 -15.18
CA VAL A 272 9.58 -18.62 -14.83
C VAL A 272 10.74 -17.69 -15.17
N ASN A 273 10.39 -16.43 -15.45
CA ASN A 273 11.38 -15.40 -15.75
C ASN A 273 11.79 -14.59 -14.51
N HIS A 274 10.91 -14.50 -13.52
CA HIS A 274 11.09 -13.67 -12.34
C HIS A 274 10.65 -14.42 -11.09
N TYR A 275 11.31 -14.09 -9.98
CA TYR A 275 11.09 -14.69 -8.69
C TYR A 275 11.32 -13.63 -7.60
N THR A 276 10.35 -13.43 -6.71
CA THR A 276 10.46 -12.43 -5.66
C THR A 276 11.30 -12.93 -4.50
N VAL A 277 12.25 -12.13 -4.06
CA VAL A 277 13.15 -12.42 -2.93
C VAL A 277 13.28 -11.23 -1.99
N ASN A 278 13.60 -11.49 -0.73
CA ASN A 278 13.87 -10.48 0.29
C ASN A 278 15.36 -10.20 0.39
N LYS A 279 15.89 -9.28 -0.41
CA LYS A 279 17.33 -8.94 -0.37
C LYS A 279 17.62 -7.45 -0.57
N GLY A 280 16.60 -6.63 -0.79
CA GLY A 280 16.80 -5.19 -0.98
C GLY A 280 17.08 -4.47 0.34
N VAL A 281 17.91 -3.45 0.28
CA VAL A 281 18.14 -2.49 1.35
C VAL A 281 17.89 -1.09 0.82
N LEU A 282 16.97 -0.36 1.46
CA LEU A 282 16.59 1.00 1.06
C LEU A 282 16.71 1.94 2.24
N ASP A 283 17.33 3.08 1.99
CA ASP A 283 17.40 4.20 2.91
C ASP A 283 16.59 5.37 2.37
N ASN A 284 15.73 5.89 3.23
CA ASN A 284 14.93 7.07 2.92
C ASN A 284 15.08 8.05 4.06
N SER A 285 15.48 9.27 3.76
CA SER A 285 15.53 10.35 4.73
C SER A 285 14.84 11.59 4.20
N GLY A 286 14.34 12.42 5.09
CA GLY A 286 13.69 13.64 4.70
C GLY A 286 13.74 14.68 5.80
N PHE A 287 13.64 15.91 5.38
CA PHE A 287 13.54 17.09 6.22
C PHE A 287 12.32 17.89 5.80
N GLU A 288 11.53 18.31 6.76
CA GLU A 288 10.37 19.16 6.56
C GLU A 288 10.43 20.35 7.52
N CYS A 289 10.13 21.52 7.00
CA CYS A 289 10.08 22.76 7.76
C CYS A 289 8.79 23.48 7.43
N THR A 290 7.94 23.64 8.41
CA THR A 290 6.71 24.44 8.32
C THR A 290 6.87 25.64 9.22
N LEU A 291 6.73 26.83 8.65
CA LEU A 291 6.78 28.08 9.40
C LEU A 291 5.46 28.83 9.27
N ASN A 292 5.11 29.53 10.33
CA ASN A 292 4.01 30.46 10.37
C ASN A 292 4.54 31.78 10.95
N PHE A 293 4.56 32.81 10.14
CA PHE A 293 5.04 34.12 10.52
C PHE A 293 3.93 35.15 10.44
N VAL A 294 3.60 35.77 11.58
CA VAL A 294 2.54 36.77 11.71
C VAL A 294 3.12 38.07 12.30
N PRO A 295 3.88 38.84 11.51
CA PRO A 295 4.53 40.04 12.01
C PRO A 295 3.57 41.12 12.49
N VAL A 296 2.41 41.23 11.86
CA VAL A 296 1.39 42.21 12.18
C VAL A 296 0.05 41.54 12.41
N ASN A 297 -0.48 41.67 13.60
CA ASN A 297 -1.83 41.24 13.96
C ASN A 297 -2.48 42.32 14.84
N THR A 298 -3.21 43.21 14.22
CA THR A 298 -3.97 44.27 14.95
C THR A 298 -5.41 43.86 15.27
N LEU A 299 -5.87 42.69 14.80
CA LEU A 299 -7.16 42.11 15.12
C LEU A 299 -7.27 41.54 16.53
N ALA A 300 -6.13 41.23 17.14
CA ALA A 300 -6.04 40.66 18.50
C ALA A 300 -6.43 41.66 19.61
N GLY A 301 -6.59 42.95 19.28
CA GLY A 301 -6.88 44.02 20.23
C GLY A 301 -8.35 44.20 20.67
N GLY A 302 -9.25 43.24 20.34
CA GLY A 302 -10.62 43.24 20.81
C GLY A 302 -11.66 43.73 19.79
N VAL A 303 -12.92 43.63 20.17
CA VAL A 303 -14.07 44.07 19.38
C VAL A 303 -14.45 45.50 19.82
N ASN A 304 -14.57 46.42 18.87
CA ASN A 304 -15.06 47.78 19.18
C ASN A 304 -16.50 47.75 19.73
N PRO A 305 -16.93 48.77 20.50
CA PRO A 305 -18.29 48.84 21.06
C PRO A 305 -19.41 48.69 20.04
N SER A 306 -19.11 48.88 18.75
CA SER A 306 -20.07 48.69 17.63
C SER A 306 -20.05 47.27 17.04
N GLY A 307 -19.38 46.29 17.67
CA GLY A 307 -19.37 44.88 17.22
C GLY A 307 -18.52 44.58 15.95
N LYS A 308 -17.87 45.61 15.38
CA LYS A 308 -17.06 45.43 14.16
C LYS A 308 -15.57 45.26 14.55
N ARG A 309 -14.96 44.16 14.07
CA ARG A 309 -13.52 43.97 14.13
C ARG A 309 -12.88 44.86 13.06
N LYS A 310 -12.10 45.86 13.47
CA LYS A 310 -11.20 46.61 12.58
C LYS A 310 -9.78 46.23 12.89
N GLY A 311 -9.07 45.73 11.91
CA GLY A 311 -7.67 45.39 12.05
C GLY A 311 -7.12 44.76 10.80
N PHE A 312 -5.81 44.59 10.77
CA PHE A 312 -5.05 44.02 9.68
C PHE A 312 -4.22 42.86 10.19
N ILE A 313 -4.22 41.74 9.48
CA ILE A 313 -3.34 40.62 9.73
C ILE A 313 -2.47 40.42 8.48
N TRP A 314 -1.18 40.36 8.69
CA TRP A 314 -0.24 39.88 7.70
C TRP A 314 0.34 38.56 8.17
N ARG A 315 0.17 37.50 7.36
CA ARG A 315 0.60 36.15 7.64
C ARG A 315 1.36 35.59 6.45
N LEU A 316 2.46 34.90 6.72
CA LEU A 316 3.27 34.19 5.75
C LEU A 316 3.50 32.76 6.27
N ASP A 317 3.13 31.77 5.47
CA ASP A 317 3.21 30.33 5.83
C ASP A 317 4.09 29.57 4.83
N PRO A 318 5.42 29.71 4.84
CA PRO A 318 6.27 28.93 3.98
C PRO A 318 6.42 27.50 4.48
N ASN A 319 6.38 26.56 3.53
CA ASN A 319 6.63 25.14 3.75
C ASN A 319 7.80 24.71 2.86
N PHE A 320 8.76 24.00 3.45
CA PHE A 320 9.91 23.43 2.75
C PHE A 320 9.99 21.95 3.07
N GLY A 321 10.27 21.13 2.07
CA GLY A 321 10.49 19.70 2.25
C GLY A 321 11.53 19.18 1.26
N SER A 322 12.33 18.23 1.71
CA SER A 322 13.28 17.51 0.87
C SER A 322 13.29 16.05 1.26
N VAL A 323 13.33 15.18 0.26
CA VAL A 323 13.34 13.72 0.42
C VAL A 323 14.53 13.16 -0.33
N PHE A 324 15.30 12.32 0.33
CA PHE A 324 16.44 11.59 -0.22
C PHE A 324 16.15 10.09 -0.14
N ASN A 325 16.18 9.42 -1.28
CA ASN A 325 15.96 7.98 -1.39
C ASN A 325 17.21 7.34 -1.96
N GLN A 326 17.70 6.31 -1.31
CA GLN A 326 18.88 5.57 -1.73
C GLN A 326 18.58 4.07 -1.69
N LEU A 327 18.82 3.39 -2.81
CA LEU A 327 18.87 1.94 -2.86
C LEU A 327 20.31 1.54 -2.52
N VAL A 328 20.50 1.00 -1.30
CA VAL A 328 21.84 0.68 -0.75
C VAL A 328 22.33 -0.64 -1.31
N ASP A 329 21.46 -1.64 -1.39
CA ASP A 329 21.79 -2.94 -1.95
C ASP A 329 20.74 -3.35 -2.98
N LYS A 330 21.22 -3.79 -4.13
CA LYS A 330 20.43 -4.25 -5.27
C LYS A 330 20.90 -5.62 -5.68
N LEU A 331 19.96 -6.56 -5.79
CA LEU A 331 20.25 -7.83 -6.44
C LEU A 331 20.68 -7.58 -7.89
N LYS A 332 21.90 -7.96 -8.18
CA LYS A 332 22.35 -8.03 -9.57
C LYS A 332 21.70 -9.25 -10.24
N SER A 333 21.10 -9.06 -11.41
CA SER A 333 20.69 -10.19 -12.23
C SER A 333 21.95 -10.95 -12.68
N LYS A 334 21.84 -12.24 -12.96
CA LYS A 334 22.97 -13.03 -13.45
C LYS A 334 23.58 -12.40 -14.73
N ASP A 335 22.73 -11.81 -15.57
CA ASP A 335 23.15 -11.10 -16.77
C ASP A 335 23.83 -9.76 -16.46
N GLN A 336 23.39 -9.05 -15.41
CA GLN A 336 24.05 -7.83 -14.91
C GLN A 336 25.38 -8.14 -14.22
N VAL A 337 25.46 -9.25 -13.47
CA VAL A 337 26.74 -9.72 -12.91
C VAL A 337 27.73 -10.01 -14.02
N LEU A 338 27.30 -10.70 -15.07
CA LEU A 338 28.14 -10.93 -16.25
C LEU A 338 28.53 -9.64 -16.97
N GLN A 339 27.61 -8.67 -17.09
CA GLN A 339 27.92 -7.37 -17.70
C GLN A 339 28.81 -6.48 -16.84
N ASP A 340 28.64 -6.52 -15.52
CA ASP A 340 29.43 -5.73 -14.58
C ASP A 340 30.82 -6.38 -14.34
N GLU A 341 30.91 -7.72 -14.39
CA GLU A 341 32.16 -8.46 -14.24
C GLU A 341 32.99 -8.54 -15.51
N ILE A 342 32.33 -8.39 -16.67
CA ILE A 342 32.99 -8.29 -17.98
C ILE A 342 32.78 -6.88 -18.52
N THR A 343 33.17 -5.87 -17.78
CA THR A 343 33.35 -4.55 -18.37
C THR A 343 34.61 -4.61 -19.25
N TYR A 344 34.57 -3.90 -20.36
CA TYR A 344 35.71 -3.77 -21.28
C TYR A 344 37.03 -3.41 -20.58
N ARG A 345 36.95 -2.79 -19.39
CA ARG A 345 38.08 -2.51 -18.51
C ARG A 345 38.67 -3.76 -17.86
N ASP A 346 37.83 -4.69 -17.44
CA ASP A 346 38.26 -5.94 -16.80
C ASP A 346 38.86 -6.88 -17.84
N PHE A 347 38.41 -6.78 -19.08
CA PHE A 347 38.98 -7.50 -20.23
C PHE A 347 40.36 -6.99 -20.65
N LEU A 348 40.65 -5.69 -20.39
CA LEU A 348 41.95 -5.06 -20.69
C LEU A 348 42.96 -5.17 -19.56
N ASN A 349 42.51 -5.44 -18.34
CA ASN A 349 43.36 -5.55 -17.14
C ASN A 349 43.56 -7.00 -16.64
N GLY A 350 42.95 -7.98 -17.30
CA GLY A 350 43.15 -9.41 -17.07
C GLY A 350 44.27 -9.93 -17.95
#